data_58599b87126d7954cf20f29b93736868
#
_entry.id   58599b87126d7954cf20f29b93736868
#
_cell.length_a   1.000
_cell.length_b   1.000
_cell.length_c   1.000
_cell.angle_alpha   90.00
_cell.angle_beta   90.00
_cell.angle_gamma   90.00
#
_symmetry.space_group_name_H-M   'P 1'
#
loop_
_entity.id
_entity.type
_entity.pdbx_description
1 polymer ?
#
loop_
_entity_poly.entity_id
_entity_poly.type
_entity_poly.pdbx_seq_one_letter_code
_entity_poly.pdbx_strand_id
1 'polypeptide(L)'
;MKKRVLSLVLGVLMSITFISCGSTSSSPSDSKSESSSSESTASGDTIPIGVISPSSGALSDYGIAVNNAIALAIDEINASGGVLGKQIKATYLDDKHDSAEAVNCYNKLKGDKVVAVIGSVASADTSAIASVAAKDGKLILTPTSTNDAITGLGNSIFRACYTDSHQGEIMATFASKNLKAKTAGILYNTTDEYSTGLKDSFESAGKNSGLEITTTEGYGNGDVDFNTQLTKIASLNPDVLFVPDYYGTDTLIASQARAAGYTGPILGADGWDGVIEATDSGSMEALNNCFFSNHYSSDDTSEKVQNFIKAYKAKYDGKTPNALAALAYDSTYMVKEALEKAGATDDASIVKAMTGMTYEGVTGNIALDENRNPKKGAAIIEIKDGKYTWNSTVE
;
A
#
# COMPACT_ATOMS: atom_id res chain seq x y z
N MET A 1 23.03 19.22 -50.83
CA MET A 1 24.26 18.52 -51.26
C MET A 1 24.37 17.27 -50.34
N LYS A 2 23.91 16.17 -50.77
CA LYS A 2 24.52 14.96 -51.33
C LYS A 2 25.83 14.56 -50.63
N LYS A 3 25.80 13.45 -49.85
CA LYS A 3 26.49 12.23 -50.27
C LYS A 3 26.07 11.03 -49.36
N ARG A 4 25.51 10.04 -50.04
CA ARG A 4 25.35 8.64 -49.59
C ARG A 4 26.70 7.95 -49.71
N VAL A 5 27.02 7.00 -48.84
CA VAL A 5 27.89 5.87 -49.17
C VAL A 5 27.28 4.61 -48.57
N LEU A 6 27.12 3.65 -49.44
CA LEU A 6 26.60 2.28 -49.31
C LEU A 6 27.82 1.36 -49.53
N SER A 7 27.95 0.27 -48.79
CA SER A 7 28.70 -0.97 -49.13
C SER A 7 28.42 -2.02 -48.05
N LEU A 8 27.72 -3.08 -48.33
CA LEU A 8 27.94 -4.36 -49.03
C LEU A 8 28.72 -5.41 -48.21
N VAL A 9 27.93 -6.35 -47.68
CA VAL A 9 27.93 -7.81 -47.86
C VAL A 9 29.26 -8.56 -47.97
N LEU A 10 29.49 -9.55 -47.10
CA LEU A 10 29.91 -10.91 -47.54
C LEU A 10 29.61 -11.94 -46.46
N GLY A 11 28.84 -12.95 -46.79
CA GLY A 11 28.61 -14.16 -46.00
C GLY A 11 29.66 -15.24 -46.30
N VAL A 12 29.83 -16.13 -45.35
CA VAL A 12 30.41 -17.46 -45.63
C VAL A 12 29.64 -18.49 -44.81
N LEU A 13 28.91 -19.35 -45.54
CA LEU A 13 28.47 -20.67 -45.10
C LEU A 13 29.63 -21.64 -45.06
N MET A 14 29.72 -22.45 -44.04
CA MET A 14 30.36 -23.73 -44.14
C MET A 14 29.65 -24.79 -43.29
N SER A 15 28.95 -25.66 -44.02
CA SER A 15 28.39 -26.94 -43.56
C SER A 15 29.49 -27.99 -43.67
N ILE A 16 29.63 -28.87 -42.70
CA ILE A 16 30.22 -30.21 -42.91
C ILE A 16 29.49 -31.23 -42.03
N THR A 17 29.14 -32.30 -42.71
CA THR A 17 28.31 -33.47 -42.41
C THR A 17 29.04 -34.56 -41.62
N PHE A 18 28.24 -35.28 -40.82
CA PHE A 18 28.26 -36.70 -40.41
C PHE A 18 29.46 -37.59 -40.70
N ILE A 19 29.74 -38.49 -39.75
CA ILE A 19 29.83 -39.95 -39.97
C ILE A 19 29.71 -40.69 -38.64
N SER A 20 28.98 -41.80 -38.68
CA SER A 20 28.51 -42.79 -37.72
C SER A 20 29.44 -43.98 -37.52
N CYS A 21 29.12 -44.80 -36.53
CA CYS A 21 29.53 -46.21 -36.22
C CYS A 21 30.86 -46.39 -35.46
N GLY A 22 30.93 -47.22 -34.47
CA GLY A 22 30.26 -48.39 -33.96
C GLY A 22 31.12 -49.11 -32.94
N SER A 23 30.45 -49.70 -31.97
CA SER A 23 30.70 -50.99 -31.28
C SER A 23 31.93 -51.26 -30.38
N THR A 24 31.53 -51.61 -29.18
CA THR A 24 31.92 -52.76 -28.28
C THR A 24 33.12 -52.63 -27.34
N SER A 25 32.75 -52.78 -26.07
CA SER A 25 33.15 -53.74 -25.02
C SER A 25 34.08 -53.27 -23.91
N SER A 26 33.60 -53.65 -22.71
CA SER A 26 34.26 -54.00 -21.46
C SER A 26 34.63 -52.91 -20.45
N SER A 27 33.90 -52.98 -19.31
CA SER A 27 34.21 -52.43 -17.98
C SER A 27 35.54 -52.94 -17.41
N PRO A 28 36.08 -52.42 -16.26
CA PRO A 28 35.34 -52.06 -15.05
C PRO A 28 35.83 -50.84 -14.27
N SER A 29 34.95 -50.38 -13.38
CA SER A 29 35.10 -49.75 -12.05
C SER A 29 36.14 -48.68 -11.82
N ASP A 30 35.64 -47.47 -11.50
CA ASP A 30 35.99 -46.87 -10.22
C ASP A 30 34.94 -45.80 -9.81
N SER A 31 34.46 -45.93 -8.57
CA SER A 31 33.48 -45.12 -7.90
C SER A 31 34.03 -43.73 -7.60
N LYS A 32 33.40 -42.68 -8.12
CA LYS A 32 33.37 -41.37 -7.49
C LYS A 32 31.94 -40.89 -7.36
N SER A 33 31.54 -40.80 -6.13
CA SER A 33 30.30 -40.20 -5.64
C SER A 33 30.24 -38.74 -6.09
N GLU A 34 29.48 -38.44 -7.12
CA GLU A 34 28.97 -37.09 -7.37
C GLU A 34 27.67 -36.94 -6.64
N SER A 35 27.72 -36.10 -5.59
CA SER A 35 26.59 -35.56 -4.87
C SER A 35 25.75 -34.75 -5.86
N SER A 36 24.77 -35.37 -6.48
CA SER A 36 23.69 -34.66 -7.15
C SER A 36 22.82 -34.03 -6.08
N SER A 37 22.95 -32.70 -5.91
CA SER A 37 21.92 -31.90 -5.27
C SER A 37 20.67 -32.08 -6.09
N SER A 38 19.77 -32.93 -5.60
CA SER A 38 18.41 -33.01 -6.08
C SER A 38 17.72 -31.68 -5.74
N GLU A 39 17.62 -30.79 -6.71
CA GLU A 39 16.55 -29.80 -6.71
C GLU A 39 15.24 -30.58 -6.70
N SER A 40 14.68 -30.67 -5.51
CA SER A 40 13.32 -31.13 -5.29
C SER A 40 12.39 -30.08 -5.89
N THR A 41 12.09 -30.19 -7.18
CA THR A 41 10.91 -29.57 -7.76
C THR A 41 9.70 -30.32 -7.22
N ALA A 42 9.26 -29.91 -6.03
CA ALA A 42 7.95 -30.27 -5.52
C ALA A 42 6.91 -29.64 -6.48
N SER A 43 6.43 -30.41 -7.44
CA SER A 43 5.20 -30.17 -8.17
C SER A 43 4.03 -30.41 -7.20
N GLY A 44 3.99 -29.65 -6.09
CA GLY A 44 2.88 -29.60 -5.16
C GLY A 44 1.86 -28.57 -5.64
N ASP A 45 0.58 -28.88 -5.52
CA ASP A 45 -0.48 -27.91 -5.69
C ASP A 45 -0.14 -26.64 -4.89
N THR A 46 -0.24 -25.47 -5.53
CA THR A 46 -0.03 -24.18 -4.86
C THR A 46 -1.38 -23.56 -4.49
N ILE A 47 -1.38 -22.65 -3.52
CA ILE A 47 -2.53 -21.80 -3.18
C ILE A 47 -2.34 -20.49 -3.96
N PRO A 48 -3.14 -20.24 -5.00
CA PRO A 48 -3.02 -19.02 -5.80
C PRO A 48 -3.71 -17.85 -5.06
N ILE A 49 -3.02 -16.75 -4.86
CA ILE A 49 -3.59 -15.47 -4.40
C ILE A 49 -3.38 -14.40 -5.45
N GLY A 50 -4.30 -13.43 -5.51
CA GLY A 50 -4.18 -12.26 -6.34
C GLY A 50 -3.67 -11.06 -5.54
N VAL A 51 -2.91 -10.20 -6.19
CA VAL A 51 -2.49 -8.90 -5.65
C VAL A 51 -2.79 -7.84 -6.70
N ILE A 52 -3.51 -6.79 -6.29
CA ILE A 52 -3.82 -5.63 -7.14
C ILE A 52 -3.27 -4.40 -6.44
N SER A 53 -2.44 -3.62 -7.14
CA SER A 53 -1.81 -2.42 -6.60
C SER A 53 -1.28 -1.53 -7.72
N PRO A 54 -1.22 -0.20 -7.54
CA PRO A 54 -0.67 0.73 -8.53
C PRO A 54 0.87 0.65 -8.56
N SER A 55 1.43 -0.29 -9.30
CA SER A 55 2.89 -0.42 -9.44
C SER A 55 3.49 0.47 -10.53
N SER A 56 2.65 1.25 -11.21
CA SER A 56 3.04 2.35 -12.09
C SER A 56 2.11 3.56 -11.90
N GLY A 57 2.50 4.73 -12.44
CA GLY A 57 1.72 5.96 -12.32
C GLY A 57 1.98 6.73 -11.01
N ALA A 58 1.04 7.61 -10.64
CA ALA A 58 1.21 8.59 -9.57
C ALA A 58 1.40 7.98 -8.17
N LEU A 59 0.87 6.80 -7.92
CA LEU A 59 0.95 6.08 -6.63
C LEU A 59 1.90 4.88 -6.68
N SER A 60 2.84 4.86 -7.65
CA SER A 60 3.72 3.70 -7.86
C SER A 60 4.59 3.34 -6.64
N ASP A 61 5.01 4.31 -5.85
CA ASP A 61 5.82 4.04 -4.66
C ASP A 61 5.02 3.26 -3.61
N TYR A 62 3.72 3.54 -3.47
CA TYR A 62 2.83 2.74 -2.61
C TYR A 62 2.67 1.32 -3.14
N GLY A 63 2.34 1.17 -4.42
CA GLY A 63 2.12 -0.14 -5.02
C GLY A 63 3.36 -1.02 -4.95
N ILE A 64 4.54 -0.46 -5.22
CA ILE A 64 5.82 -1.16 -5.10
C ILE A 64 6.09 -1.58 -3.65
N ALA A 65 5.85 -0.68 -2.68
CA ALA A 65 6.06 -0.97 -1.26
C ALA A 65 5.14 -2.10 -0.76
N VAL A 66 3.86 -2.06 -1.15
CA VAL A 66 2.85 -3.10 -0.87
C VAL A 66 3.26 -4.43 -1.48
N ASN A 67 3.61 -4.47 -2.78
CA ASN A 67 4.05 -5.68 -3.47
C ASN A 67 5.28 -6.30 -2.83
N ASN A 68 6.25 -5.47 -2.46
CA ASN A 68 7.46 -5.93 -1.78
C ASN A 68 7.15 -6.58 -0.43
N ALA A 69 6.27 -5.98 0.37
CA ALA A 69 5.90 -6.50 1.68
C ALA A 69 5.10 -7.81 1.57
N ILE A 70 4.18 -7.91 0.61
CA ILE A 70 3.46 -9.16 0.32
C ILE A 70 4.44 -10.26 -0.11
N ALA A 71 5.39 -9.94 -1.01
CA ALA A 71 6.39 -10.90 -1.47
C ALA A 71 7.34 -11.34 -0.33
N LEU A 72 7.69 -10.45 0.60
CA LEU A 72 8.46 -10.81 1.79
C LEU A 72 7.67 -11.78 2.67
N ALA A 73 6.42 -11.46 3.00
CA ALA A 73 5.57 -12.31 3.83
C ALA A 73 5.34 -13.70 3.20
N ILE A 74 5.10 -13.76 1.88
CA ILE A 74 4.93 -15.03 1.16
C ILE A 74 6.20 -15.88 1.21
N ASP A 75 7.38 -15.28 1.04
CA ASP A 75 8.64 -16.02 1.13
C ASP A 75 8.83 -16.62 2.53
N GLU A 76 8.54 -15.86 3.59
CA GLU A 76 8.64 -16.32 4.97
C GLU A 76 7.63 -17.43 5.26
N ILE A 77 6.37 -17.27 4.84
CA ILE A 77 5.32 -18.29 4.98
C ILE A 77 5.73 -19.57 4.25
N ASN A 78 6.20 -19.45 3.02
CA ASN A 78 6.61 -20.57 2.21
C ASN A 78 7.86 -21.28 2.78
N ALA A 79 8.83 -20.53 3.28
CA ALA A 79 9.99 -21.09 3.96
C ALA A 79 9.63 -21.85 5.24
N SER A 80 8.52 -21.45 5.90
CA SER A 80 7.99 -22.11 7.10
C SER A 80 7.08 -23.33 6.81
N GLY A 81 6.97 -23.75 5.54
CA GLY A 81 6.17 -24.91 5.13
C GLY A 81 4.89 -24.58 4.37
N GLY A 82 4.63 -23.31 4.13
CA GLY A 82 3.44 -22.84 3.40
C GLY A 82 2.16 -22.86 4.25
N VAL A 83 1.02 -22.98 3.59
CA VAL A 83 -0.32 -23.02 4.20
C VAL A 83 -1.01 -24.31 3.80
N LEU A 84 -1.61 -25.03 4.74
CA LEU A 84 -2.26 -26.35 4.50
C LEU A 84 -1.33 -27.35 3.76
N GLY A 85 0.00 -27.26 4.02
CA GLY A 85 1.00 -28.10 3.36
C GLY A 85 1.29 -27.71 1.90
N LYS A 86 0.84 -26.55 1.45
CA LYS A 86 1.02 -26.04 0.09
C LYS A 86 1.73 -24.69 0.10
N GLN A 87 2.50 -24.39 -0.95
CA GLN A 87 3.14 -23.08 -1.14
C GLN A 87 2.11 -22.05 -1.61
N ILE A 88 2.18 -20.83 -1.11
CA ILE A 88 1.43 -19.70 -1.65
C ILE A 88 2.12 -19.23 -2.95
N LYS A 89 1.33 -18.95 -3.98
CA LYS A 89 1.78 -18.34 -5.22
C LYS A 89 0.95 -17.10 -5.52
N ALA A 90 1.58 -15.92 -5.52
CA ALA A 90 0.91 -14.67 -5.84
C ALA A 90 1.01 -14.33 -7.34
N THR A 91 -0.08 -13.74 -7.85
CA THR A 91 -0.13 -13.06 -9.14
C THR A 91 -0.33 -11.58 -8.90
N TYR A 92 0.64 -10.77 -9.29
CA TYR A 92 0.65 -9.31 -9.12
C TYR A 92 0.12 -8.64 -10.39
N LEU A 93 -0.85 -7.75 -10.25
CA LEU A 93 -1.41 -6.96 -11.35
C LEU A 93 -1.40 -5.48 -10.99
N ASP A 94 -1.05 -4.65 -11.98
CA ASP A 94 -0.94 -3.20 -11.88
C ASP A 94 -2.28 -2.56 -12.29
N ASP A 95 -2.95 -1.88 -11.35
CA ASP A 95 -4.16 -1.12 -11.62
C ASP A 95 -3.88 0.34 -12.02
N LYS A 96 -2.64 0.81 -11.89
CA LYS A 96 -2.18 2.15 -12.30
C LYS A 96 -2.90 3.31 -11.59
N HIS A 97 -3.63 3.03 -10.52
CA HIS A 97 -4.57 3.94 -9.90
C HIS A 97 -5.67 4.37 -10.90
N ASP A 98 -6.25 3.39 -11.58
CA ASP A 98 -7.39 3.53 -12.48
C ASP A 98 -8.45 2.50 -12.12
N SER A 99 -9.63 2.96 -11.72
CA SER A 99 -10.69 2.10 -11.22
C SER A 99 -11.23 1.11 -12.26
N ALA A 100 -11.20 1.45 -13.56
CA ALA A 100 -11.57 0.53 -14.60
C ALA A 100 -10.52 -0.57 -14.79
N GLU A 101 -9.23 -0.20 -14.73
CA GLU A 101 -8.14 -1.18 -14.77
C GLU A 101 -8.14 -2.08 -13.55
N ALA A 102 -8.44 -1.53 -12.35
CA ALA A 102 -8.59 -2.32 -11.13
C ALA A 102 -9.66 -3.41 -11.27
N VAL A 103 -10.80 -3.09 -11.88
CA VAL A 103 -11.86 -4.08 -12.20
C VAL A 103 -11.37 -5.10 -13.24
N ASN A 104 -10.61 -4.69 -14.27
CA ASN A 104 -10.00 -5.60 -15.23
C ASN A 104 -9.02 -6.57 -14.56
N CYS A 105 -8.18 -6.06 -13.67
CA CYS A 105 -7.27 -6.88 -12.86
C CYS A 105 -8.03 -7.90 -12.02
N TYR A 106 -9.10 -7.49 -11.33
CA TYR A 106 -9.93 -8.41 -10.55
C TYR A 106 -10.54 -9.51 -11.43
N ASN A 107 -11.14 -9.15 -12.57
CA ASN A 107 -11.75 -10.12 -13.48
C ASN A 107 -10.73 -11.14 -14.01
N LYS A 108 -9.49 -10.71 -14.28
CA LYS A 108 -8.39 -11.61 -14.65
C LYS A 108 -8.06 -12.58 -13.53
N LEU A 109 -7.86 -12.09 -12.29
CA LEU A 109 -7.56 -12.92 -11.12
C LEU A 109 -8.68 -13.92 -10.82
N LYS A 110 -9.95 -13.50 -11.00
CA LYS A 110 -11.10 -14.41 -10.91
C LYS A 110 -11.01 -15.53 -11.95
N GLY A 111 -10.64 -15.20 -13.19
CA GLY A 111 -10.39 -16.18 -14.26
C GLY A 111 -9.24 -17.15 -13.92
N ASP A 112 -8.20 -16.66 -13.26
CA ASP A 112 -7.05 -17.43 -12.77
C ASP A 112 -7.38 -18.24 -11.49
N LYS A 113 -8.62 -18.15 -10.97
CA LYS A 113 -9.17 -18.91 -9.84
C LYS A 113 -8.39 -18.68 -8.54
N VAL A 114 -7.93 -17.46 -8.28
CA VAL A 114 -7.29 -17.11 -7.00
C VAL A 114 -8.26 -17.34 -5.84
N VAL A 115 -7.73 -17.74 -4.68
CA VAL A 115 -8.54 -18.01 -3.47
C VAL A 115 -8.86 -16.75 -2.69
N ALA A 116 -8.03 -15.73 -2.78
CA ALA A 116 -8.21 -14.42 -2.16
C ALA A 116 -7.51 -13.35 -3.00
N VAL A 117 -7.93 -12.09 -2.83
CA VAL A 117 -7.26 -10.92 -3.40
C VAL A 117 -6.82 -9.99 -2.26
N ILE A 118 -5.55 -9.60 -2.26
CA ILE A 118 -5.02 -8.53 -1.42
C ILE A 118 -4.91 -7.28 -2.28
N GLY A 119 -5.61 -6.21 -1.91
CA GLY A 119 -5.67 -4.97 -2.69
C GLY A 119 -7.11 -4.47 -2.92
N SER A 120 -7.35 -3.33 -3.61
CA SER A 120 -6.29 -2.44 -4.08
C SER A 120 -5.72 -1.57 -2.94
N VAL A 121 -4.91 -0.57 -3.32
CA VAL A 121 -4.25 0.36 -2.37
C VAL A 121 -5.09 1.60 -2.16
N ALA A 122 -5.57 2.23 -3.24
CA ALA A 122 -6.38 3.45 -3.19
C ALA A 122 -7.87 3.14 -3.01
N SER A 123 -8.60 4.04 -2.33
CA SER A 123 -10.00 3.82 -1.95
C SER A 123 -10.93 3.69 -3.18
N ALA A 124 -10.80 4.55 -4.18
CA ALA A 124 -11.63 4.50 -5.39
C ALA A 124 -11.48 3.16 -6.15
N ASP A 125 -10.25 2.66 -6.26
CA ASP A 125 -9.94 1.41 -6.96
C ASP A 125 -10.48 0.20 -6.20
N THR A 126 -10.35 0.22 -4.86
CA THR A 126 -10.92 -0.84 -4.01
C THR A 126 -12.44 -0.81 -4.02
N SER A 127 -13.09 0.35 -4.02
CA SER A 127 -14.54 0.50 -4.14
C SER A 127 -15.04 -0.10 -5.46
N ALA A 128 -14.33 0.15 -6.57
CA ALA A 128 -14.66 -0.41 -7.88
C ALA A 128 -14.55 -1.94 -7.88
N ILE A 129 -13.46 -2.51 -7.36
CA ILE A 129 -13.28 -3.95 -7.21
C ILE A 129 -14.35 -4.55 -6.31
N ALA A 130 -14.60 -3.96 -5.15
CA ALA A 130 -15.55 -4.47 -4.15
C ALA A 130 -16.97 -4.57 -4.70
N SER A 131 -17.39 -3.60 -5.52
CA SER A 131 -18.71 -3.56 -6.16
C SER A 131 -18.95 -4.77 -7.10
N VAL A 132 -17.89 -5.34 -7.66
CA VAL A 132 -17.94 -6.53 -8.52
C VAL A 132 -17.72 -7.80 -7.69
N ALA A 133 -16.69 -7.82 -6.87
CA ALA A 133 -16.26 -8.99 -6.10
C ALA A 133 -17.29 -9.45 -5.06
N ALA A 134 -18.06 -8.51 -4.47
CA ALA A 134 -19.12 -8.83 -3.52
C ALA A 134 -20.17 -9.80 -4.07
N LYS A 135 -20.46 -9.71 -5.37
CA LYS A 135 -21.42 -10.62 -6.07
C LYS A 135 -20.86 -12.03 -6.25
N ASP A 136 -19.54 -12.14 -6.27
CA ASP A 136 -18.85 -13.42 -6.44
C ASP A 136 -18.57 -14.11 -5.11
N GLY A 137 -18.69 -13.37 -3.99
CA GLY A 137 -18.34 -13.85 -2.63
C GLY A 137 -16.84 -14.05 -2.43
N LYS A 138 -16.00 -13.50 -3.32
CA LYS A 138 -14.54 -13.60 -3.26
C LYS A 138 -13.99 -12.75 -2.10
N LEU A 139 -13.10 -13.32 -1.29
CA LEU A 139 -12.39 -12.57 -0.25
C LEU A 139 -11.54 -11.47 -0.90
N ILE A 140 -11.84 -10.23 -0.57
CA ILE A 140 -11.01 -9.06 -0.82
C ILE A 140 -10.55 -8.53 0.53
N LEU A 141 -9.25 -8.41 0.71
CA LEU A 141 -8.63 -7.75 1.85
C LEU A 141 -7.80 -6.58 1.34
N THR A 142 -8.34 -5.35 1.47
CA THR A 142 -7.50 -4.18 1.20
C THR A 142 -6.56 -3.92 2.37
N PRO A 143 -5.26 -3.77 2.13
CA PRO A 143 -4.34 -3.37 3.19
C PRO A 143 -4.54 -1.92 3.63
N THR A 144 -4.89 -1.01 2.74
CA THR A 144 -4.66 0.43 2.90
C THR A 144 -5.85 1.33 2.56
N SER A 145 -6.91 0.82 1.91
CA SER A 145 -8.04 1.66 1.51
C SER A 145 -8.95 1.96 2.69
N THR A 146 -8.98 3.22 3.09
CA THR A 146 -9.57 3.70 4.35
C THR A 146 -11.00 4.21 4.22
N ASN A 147 -11.53 4.48 3.01
CA ASN A 147 -12.89 5.01 2.84
C ASN A 147 -13.94 4.13 3.52
N ASP A 148 -14.79 4.75 4.34
CA ASP A 148 -15.74 4.05 5.23
C ASP A 148 -16.71 3.14 4.48
N ALA A 149 -17.11 3.49 3.25
CA ALA A 149 -18.11 2.75 2.49
C ALA A 149 -17.64 1.36 2.01
N ILE A 150 -16.34 1.14 1.89
CA ILE A 150 -15.74 -0.02 1.19
C ILE A 150 -16.25 -1.36 1.74
N THR A 151 -16.16 -1.59 3.03
CA THR A 151 -16.56 -2.86 3.64
C THR A 151 -18.08 -3.08 3.61
N GLY A 152 -18.86 -1.99 3.53
CA GLY A 152 -20.31 -2.01 3.35
C GLY A 152 -20.76 -2.54 1.98
N LEU A 153 -19.89 -2.58 0.98
CA LEU A 153 -20.20 -3.06 -0.37
C LEU A 153 -20.41 -4.58 -0.45
N GLY A 154 -19.89 -5.35 0.52
CA GLY A 154 -20.12 -6.79 0.55
C GLY A 154 -19.53 -7.51 1.75
N ASN A 155 -20.15 -8.64 2.12
CA ASN A 155 -19.73 -9.42 3.29
C ASN A 155 -18.37 -10.13 3.13
N SER A 156 -17.83 -10.17 1.93
CA SER A 156 -16.50 -10.73 1.61
C SER A 156 -15.41 -9.67 1.48
N ILE A 157 -15.74 -8.40 1.79
CA ILE A 157 -14.82 -7.26 1.69
C ILE A 157 -14.34 -6.89 3.09
N PHE A 158 -13.03 -6.86 3.27
CA PHE A 158 -12.33 -6.61 4.54
C PHE A 158 -11.23 -5.58 4.36
N ARG A 159 -10.79 -4.97 5.47
CA ARG A 159 -9.62 -4.09 5.48
C ARG A 159 -8.70 -4.40 6.67
N ALA A 160 -7.39 -4.11 6.51
CA ALA A 160 -6.42 -4.18 7.59
C ALA A 160 -6.11 -2.80 8.20
N CYS A 161 -6.38 -1.72 7.46
CA CYS A 161 -6.26 -0.33 7.91
C CYS A 161 -7.50 0.12 8.72
N TYR A 162 -7.39 1.25 9.44
CA TYR A 162 -8.54 1.94 10.02
C TYR A 162 -9.32 2.73 8.94
N THR A 163 -10.39 3.43 9.34
CA THR A 163 -11.28 4.15 8.43
C THR A 163 -10.94 5.65 8.34
N ASP A 164 -11.44 6.34 7.29
CA ASP A 164 -11.36 7.80 7.15
C ASP A 164 -12.05 8.53 8.30
N SER A 165 -13.19 8.01 8.78
CA SER A 165 -13.87 8.56 9.94
C SER A 165 -12.99 8.54 11.18
N HIS A 166 -12.23 7.47 11.39
CA HIS A 166 -11.29 7.38 12.50
C HIS A 166 -10.10 8.33 12.33
N GLN A 167 -9.52 8.43 11.13
CA GLN A 167 -8.41 9.36 10.85
C GLN A 167 -8.84 10.83 11.02
N GLY A 168 -10.02 11.19 10.49
CA GLY A 168 -10.55 12.55 10.63
C GLY A 168 -10.76 12.93 12.10
N GLU A 169 -11.28 12.01 12.92
CA GLU A 169 -11.44 12.22 14.37
C GLU A 169 -10.09 12.38 15.08
N ILE A 170 -9.11 11.53 14.76
CA ILE A 170 -7.76 11.60 15.31
C ILE A 170 -7.12 12.94 14.97
N MET A 171 -7.15 13.36 13.70
CA MET A 171 -6.48 14.59 13.28
C MET A 171 -7.16 15.84 13.80
N ALA A 172 -8.51 15.87 13.90
CA ALA A 172 -9.24 16.96 14.54
C ALA A 172 -8.96 17.02 16.07
N THR A 173 -8.86 15.87 16.72
CA THR A 173 -8.47 15.77 18.13
C THR A 173 -7.04 16.24 18.33
N PHE A 174 -6.10 15.82 17.50
CA PHE A 174 -4.70 16.27 17.54
C PHE A 174 -4.60 17.78 17.34
N ALA A 175 -5.30 18.34 16.34
CA ALA A 175 -5.35 19.80 16.12
C ALA A 175 -5.85 20.55 17.37
N SER A 176 -7.01 20.16 17.90
CA SER A 176 -7.65 20.88 18.99
C SER A 176 -6.96 20.66 20.36
N LYS A 177 -6.58 19.41 20.69
CA LYS A 177 -6.05 19.06 22.01
C LYS A 177 -4.54 19.14 22.11
N ASN A 178 -3.80 18.75 21.08
CA ASN A 178 -2.33 18.74 21.11
C ASN A 178 -1.76 20.08 20.64
N LEU A 179 -2.18 20.55 19.45
CA LEU A 179 -1.73 21.83 18.90
C LEU A 179 -2.47 23.04 19.46
N LYS A 180 -3.58 22.84 20.20
CA LYS A 180 -4.43 23.91 20.76
C LYS A 180 -5.06 24.82 19.68
N ALA A 181 -5.20 24.31 18.47
CA ALA A 181 -5.84 25.01 17.37
C ALA A 181 -7.31 25.29 17.67
N LYS A 182 -7.79 26.45 17.25
CA LYS A 182 -9.19 26.88 17.32
C LYS A 182 -9.81 26.97 15.95
N THR A 183 -8.98 27.19 14.94
CA THR A 183 -9.39 27.35 13.54
C THR A 183 -8.64 26.42 12.63
N ALA A 184 -9.33 25.92 11.59
CA ALA A 184 -8.72 25.10 10.55
C ALA A 184 -9.16 25.56 9.15
N GLY A 185 -8.23 25.52 8.21
CA GLY A 185 -8.52 25.50 6.77
C GLY A 185 -8.44 24.07 6.25
N ILE A 186 -9.14 23.79 5.16
CA ILE A 186 -9.05 22.51 4.46
C ILE A 186 -8.81 22.76 2.98
N LEU A 187 -7.88 21.99 2.40
CA LEU A 187 -7.67 21.94 0.96
C LEU A 187 -7.70 20.49 0.51
N TYR A 188 -8.63 20.11 -0.36
CA TYR A 188 -8.90 18.71 -0.68
C TYR A 188 -9.19 18.46 -2.17
N ASN A 189 -8.98 17.24 -2.63
CA ASN A 189 -9.34 16.79 -3.97
C ASN A 189 -10.83 16.44 -4.03
N THR A 190 -11.60 17.21 -4.80
CA THR A 190 -13.06 17.08 -4.91
C THR A 190 -13.52 15.84 -5.68
N THR A 191 -12.63 15.18 -6.38
CA THR A 191 -12.90 14.06 -7.28
C THR A 191 -12.38 12.71 -6.77
N ASP A 192 -11.68 12.72 -5.64
CA ASP A 192 -11.12 11.51 -5.03
C ASP A 192 -11.93 11.07 -3.79
N GLU A 193 -12.27 9.77 -3.71
CA GLU A 193 -13.08 9.22 -2.61
C GLU A 193 -12.39 9.29 -1.25
N TYR A 194 -11.07 9.08 -1.21
CA TYR A 194 -10.27 9.15 0.00
C TYR A 194 -10.21 10.59 0.52
N SER A 195 -9.86 11.54 -0.34
CA SER A 195 -9.73 12.94 0.02
C SER A 195 -11.07 13.55 0.49
N THR A 196 -12.18 13.23 -0.18
CA THR A 196 -13.52 13.67 0.22
C THR A 196 -13.98 13.03 1.52
N GLY A 197 -13.73 11.73 1.73
CA GLY A 197 -14.08 11.02 2.96
C GLY A 197 -13.36 11.60 4.18
N LEU A 198 -12.07 11.84 4.07
CA LEU A 198 -11.26 12.47 5.11
C LEU A 198 -11.69 13.90 5.41
N LYS A 199 -11.96 14.71 4.37
CA LYS A 199 -12.46 16.08 4.53
C LYS A 199 -13.76 16.09 5.32
N ASP A 200 -14.73 15.25 4.96
CA ASP A 200 -16.02 15.17 5.64
C ASP A 200 -15.88 14.73 7.11
N SER A 201 -15.00 13.75 7.36
CA SER A 201 -14.72 13.22 8.69
C SER A 201 -14.05 14.25 9.58
N PHE A 202 -13.03 14.95 9.06
CA PHE A 202 -12.32 16.00 9.79
C PHE A 202 -13.23 17.19 10.12
N GLU A 203 -14.07 17.63 9.17
CA GLU A 203 -15.06 18.69 9.42
C GLU A 203 -16.08 18.31 10.51
N SER A 204 -16.59 17.08 10.45
CA SER A 204 -17.54 16.56 11.44
C SER A 204 -16.93 16.48 12.83
N ALA A 205 -15.73 15.90 12.94
CA ALA A 205 -15.01 15.76 14.19
C ALA A 205 -14.54 17.12 14.75
N GLY A 206 -14.11 18.02 13.86
CA GLY A 206 -13.71 19.38 14.20
C GLY A 206 -14.84 20.15 14.90
N LYS A 207 -16.04 20.10 14.34
CA LYS A 207 -17.24 20.71 14.96
C LYS A 207 -17.49 20.17 16.37
N ASN A 208 -17.31 18.86 16.57
CA ASN A 208 -17.54 18.22 17.88
C ASN A 208 -16.42 18.55 18.89
N SER A 209 -15.22 18.86 18.43
CA SER A 209 -14.06 19.21 19.28
C SER A 209 -13.86 20.72 19.48
N GLY A 210 -14.76 21.55 18.93
CA GLY A 210 -14.70 23.01 19.04
C GLY A 210 -13.66 23.66 18.11
N LEU A 211 -13.27 22.98 17.04
CA LEU A 211 -12.42 23.48 15.99
C LEU A 211 -13.29 24.13 14.90
N GLU A 212 -13.14 25.42 14.66
CA GLU A 212 -13.86 26.15 13.64
C GLU A 212 -13.20 25.95 12.27
N ILE A 213 -13.98 25.49 11.28
CA ILE A 213 -13.51 25.39 9.91
C ILE A 213 -13.74 26.74 9.23
N THR A 214 -12.67 27.50 9.01
CA THR A 214 -12.74 28.87 8.46
C THR A 214 -12.87 28.89 6.95
N THR A 215 -12.38 27.89 6.26
CA THR A 215 -12.52 27.73 4.81
C THR A 215 -12.29 26.27 4.41
N THR A 216 -13.00 25.84 3.38
CA THR A 216 -12.82 24.55 2.70
C THR A 216 -12.68 24.85 1.21
N GLU A 217 -11.49 24.59 0.67
CA GLU A 217 -11.15 24.83 -0.73
C GLU A 217 -10.95 23.51 -1.45
N GLY A 218 -11.37 23.45 -2.71
CA GLY A 218 -11.27 22.24 -3.52
C GLY A 218 -10.42 22.44 -4.77
N TYR A 219 -9.90 21.33 -5.27
CA TYR A 219 -9.22 21.22 -6.57
C TYR A 219 -9.63 19.90 -7.25
N GLY A 220 -9.28 19.75 -8.53
CA GLY A 220 -9.57 18.55 -9.31
C GLY A 220 -8.38 17.64 -9.47
N ASN A 221 -8.64 16.38 -9.82
CA ASN A 221 -7.58 15.42 -10.09
C ASN A 221 -6.66 15.92 -11.24
N GLY A 222 -5.35 15.84 -11.00
CA GLY A 222 -4.33 16.30 -11.95
C GLY A 222 -3.98 17.78 -11.87
N ASP A 223 -4.62 18.56 -10.99
CA ASP A 223 -4.19 19.92 -10.70
C ASP A 223 -2.80 19.92 -10.05
N VAL A 224 -1.97 20.88 -10.44
CA VAL A 224 -0.60 21.05 -9.92
C VAL A 224 -0.33 22.46 -9.41
N ASP A 225 -1.29 23.38 -9.59
CA ASP A 225 -1.23 24.77 -9.14
C ASP A 225 -2.38 25.05 -8.19
N PHE A 226 -2.06 25.30 -6.93
CA PHE A 226 -3.00 25.54 -5.84
C PHE A 226 -2.93 26.98 -5.30
N ASN A 227 -2.25 27.89 -6.02
CA ASN A 227 -1.96 29.23 -5.54
C ASN A 227 -3.23 30.04 -5.23
N THR A 228 -4.31 29.87 -6.00
CA THR A 228 -5.57 30.57 -5.76
C THR A 228 -6.17 30.18 -4.41
N GLN A 229 -6.30 28.90 -4.15
CA GLN A 229 -6.85 28.35 -2.92
C GLN A 229 -5.94 28.67 -1.72
N LEU A 230 -4.63 28.48 -1.88
CA LEU A 230 -3.66 28.70 -0.82
C LEU A 230 -3.49 30.17 -0.45
N THR A 231 -3.58 31.12 -1.41
CA THR A 231 -3.60 32.55 -1.13
C THR A 231 -4.82 32.90 -0.27
N LYS A 232 -5.98 32.35 -0.57
CA LYS A 232 -7.19 32.56 0.24
C LYS A 232 -7.02 31.97 1.64
N ILE A 233 -6.54 30.73 1.76
CA ILE A 233 -6.28 30.10 3.05
C ILE A 233 -5.26 30.91 3.87
N ALA A 234 -4.13 31.30 3.26
CA ALA A 234 -3.11 32.10 3.93
C ALA A 234 -3.65 33.46 4.42
N SER A 235 -4.55 34.09 3.65
CA SER A 235 -5.16 35.37 4.05
C SER A 235 -6.08 35.24 5.27
N LEU A 236 -6.73 34.09 5.46
CA LEU A 236 -7.55 33.77 6.62
C LEU A 236 -6.71 33.31 7.82
N ASN A 237 -5.49 32.87 7.56
CA ASN A 237 -4.48 32.44 8.54
C ASN A 237 -5.05 31.48 9.60
N PRO A 238 -5.63 30.33 9.23
CA PRO A 238 -6.12 29.35 10.20
C PRO A 238 -4.96 28.80 11.05
N ASP A 239 -5.28 28.36 12.27
CA ASP A 239 -4.28 27.80 13.18
C ASP A 239 -3.65 26.51 12.61
N VAL A 240 -4.40 25.73 11.84
CA VAL A 240 -3.93 24.53 11.10
C VAL A 240 -4.53 24.48 9.69
N LEU A 241 -3.82 23.84 8.77
CA LEU A 241 -4.32 23.51 7.43
C LEU A 241 -4.37 21.98 7.28
N PHE A 242 -5.55 21.42 7.01
CA PHE A 242 -5.72 20.00 6.75
C PHE A 242 -5.70 19.72 5.24
N VAL A 243 -4.81 18.82 4.80
CA VAL A 243 -4.58 18.47 3.40
C VAL A 243 -4.63 16.93 3.26
N PRO A 244 -5.82 16.37 3.03
CA PRO A 244 -6.00 14.93 2.89
C PRO A 244 -5.85 14.48 1.44
N ASP A 245 -4.65 14.25 0.97
CA ASP A 245 -4.38 13.69 -0.34
C ASP A 245 -3.20 12.70 -0.26
N TYR A 246 -2.61 12.35 -1.37
CA TYR A 246 -1.49 11.44 -1.48
C TYR A 246 -0.16 12.17 -1.66
N TYR A 247 0.92 11.54 -1.25
CA TYR A 247 2.27 12.10 -1.09
C TYR A 247 2.73 13.03 -2.23
N GLY A 248 2.46 12.69 -3.49
CA GLY A 248 2.89 13.49 -4.64
C GLY A 248 2.22 14.87 -4.70
N THR A 249 0.91 14.92 -4.47
CA THR A 249 0.11 16.14 -4.41
C THR A 249 0.40 16.93 -3.13
N ASP A 250 0.49 16.23 -2.00
CA ASP A 250 0.77 16.83 -0.68
C ASP A 250 2.10 17.58 -0.66
N THR A 251 3.13 17.03 -1.30
CA THR A 251 4.43 17.69 -1.50
C THR A 251 4.29 19.03 -2.21
N LEU A 252 3.51 19.08 -3.29
CA LEU A 252 3.27 20.30 -4.06
C LEU A 252 2.47 21.32 -3.25
N ILE A 253 1.42 20.86 -2.56
CA ILE A 253 0.57 21.73 -1.73
C ILE A 253 1.37 22.30 -0.57
N ALA A 254 2.16 21.50 0.15
CA ALA A 254 3.00 21.99 1.24
C ALA A 254 3.97 23.06 0.75
N SER A 255 4.67 22.84 -0.35
CA SER A 255 5.60 23.81 -0.94
C SER A 255 4.89 25.12 -1.32
N GLN A 256 3.75 25.05 -2.02
CA GLN A 256 3.00 26.21 -2.45
C GLN A 256 2.32 26.93 -1.26
N ALA A 257 1.90 26.23 -0.22
CA ALA A 257 1.36 26.84 1.00
C ALA A 257 2.40 27.72 1.70
N ARG A 258 3.65 27.23 1.82
CA ARG A 258 4.76 28.02 2.38
C ARG A 258 5.09 29.22 1.50
N ALA A 259 5.10 29.05 0.17
CA ALA A 259 5.31 30.15 -0.79
C ALA A 259 4.19 31.20 -0.74
N ALA A 260 2.94 30.79 -0.48
CA ALA A 260 1.80 31.70 -0.26
C ALA A 260 1.84 32.41 1.10
N GLY A 261 2.82 32.11 1.97
CA GLY A 261 3.03 32.74 3.28
C GLY A 261 2.32 32.04 4.43
N TYR A 262 1.73 30.86 4.26
CA TYR A 262 1.18 30.08 5.35
C TYR A 262 2.31 29.42 6.16
N THR A 263 2.42 29.76 7.44
CA THR A 263 3.48 29.27 8.35
C THR A 263 2.98 28.32 9.42
N GLY A 264 1.65 28.15 9.54
CA GLY A 264 1.03 27.25 10.51
C GLY A 264 1.32 25.77 10.22
N PRO A 265 0.96 24.86 11.16
CA PRO A 265 1.04 23.44 10.96
C PRO A 265 0.17 22.98 9.75
N ILE A 266 0.72 22.06 8.95
CA ILE A 266 -0.04 21.36 7.92
C ILE A 266 -0.30 19.95 8.45
N LEU A 267 -1.56 19.53 8.38
CA LEU A 267 -2.02 18.24 8.85
C LEU A 267 -2.41 17.37 7.67
N GLY A 268 -2.03 16.11 7.70
CA GLY A 268 -2.39 15.11 6.71
C GLY A 268 -2.97 13.85 7.33
N ALA A 269 -3.18 12.85 6.51
CA ALA A 269 -3.58 11.51 6.88
C ALA A 269 -2.52 10.50 6.36
N ASP A 270 -2.81 9.22 6.38
CA ASP A 270 -1.85 8.17 5.99
C ASP A 270 -1.31 8.28 4.54
N GLY A 271 -2.02 8.99 3.67
CA GLY A 271 -1.55 9.35 2.33
C GLY A 271 -0.33 10.29 2.28
N TRP A 272 0.11 10.82 3.43
CA TRP A 272 1.35 11.60 3.54
C TRP A 272 2.60 10.72 3.68
N ASP A 273 2.45 9.43 3.95
CA ASP A 273 3.61 8.53 4.10
C ASP A 273 4.29 8.30 2.74
N GLY A 274 5.44 8.93 2.52
CA GLY A 274 6.17 8.99 1.25
C GLY A 274 6.48 10.42 0.78
N VAL A 275 5.95 11.46 1.47
CA VAL A 275 6.18 12.86 1.06
C VAL A 275 7.65 13.26 1.09
N ILE A 276 8.45 12.70 2.01
CA ILE A 276 9.89 13.01 2.10
C ILE A 276 10.61 12.49 0.85
N GLU A 277 10.31 11.25 0.47
CA GLU A 277 10.91 10.57 -0.68
C GLU A 277 10.51 11.23 -2.02
N ALA A 278 9.30 11.82 -2.06
CA ALA A 278 8.78 12.51 -3.23
C ALA A 278 9.23 13.97 -3.33
N THR A 279 9.82 14.54 -2.26
CA THR A 279 10.19 15.95 -2.22
C THR A 279 11.63 16.17 -2.66
N ASP A 280 11.82 17.09 -3.60
CA ASP A 280 13.15 17.56 -3.98
C ASP A 280 13.88 18.21 -2.78
N SER A 281 15.19 18.01 -2.70
CA SER A 281 16.02 18.52 -1.60
C SER A 281 15.90 20.03 -1.38
N GLY A 282 15.61 20.81 -2.42
CA GLY A 282 15.38 22.25 -2.33
C GLY A 282 14.05 22.66 -1.70
N SER A 283 13.08 21.76 -1.65
CA SER A 283 11.72 21.99 -1.11
C SER A 283 11.49 21.32 0.24
N MET A 284 12.47 20.59 0.77
CA MET A 284 12.34 19.81 2.00
C MET A 284 11.95 20.64 3.22
N GLU A 285 12.39 21.91 3.28
CA GLU A 285 12.04 22.81 4.38
C GLU A 285 10.53 23.08 4.47
N ALA A 286 9.80 23.00 3.34
CA ALA A 286 8.36 23.21 3.30
C ALA A 286 7.59 22.15 4.09
N LEU A 287 8.17 20.97 4.28
CA LEU A 287 7.58 19.87 5.04
C LEU A 287 7.78 20.01 6.57
N ASN A 288 8.61 20.95 7.04
CA ASN A 288 8.73 21.19 8.48
C ASN A 288 7.40 21.67 9.04
N ASN A 289 7.10 21.26 10.29
CA ASN A 289 5.82 21.54 10.93
C ASN A 289 4.60 20.93 10.19
N CYS A 290 4.82 19.78 9.54
CA CYS A 290 3.77 18.94 9.00
C CYS A 290 3.58 17.71 9.89
N PHE A 291 2.32 17.29 10.06
CA PHE A 291 1.94 16.16 10.90
C PHE A 291 0.91 15.31 10.16
N PHE A 292 0.96 14.00 10.33
CA PHE A 292 -0.04 13.13 9.73
C PHE A 292 -0.30 11.88 10.57
N SER A 293 -1.51 11.34 10.47
CA SER A 293 -1.85 10.05 11.09
C SER A 293 -1.25 8.91 10.29
N ASN A 294 -0.74 7.90 10.96
CA ASN A 294 -0.16 6.74 10.33
C ASN A 294 -0.46 5.45 11.10
N HIS A 295 -0.33 4.30 10.42
CA HIS A 295 -0.69 2.99 10.97
C HIS A 295 0.43 2.38 11.83
N TYR A 296 1.66 2.84 11.69
CA TYR A 296 2.81 2.45 12.49
C TYR A 296 3.88 3.55 12.45
N SER A 297 4.90 3.41 13.26
CA SER A 297 6.12 4.22 13.19
C SER A 297 7.34 3.32 13.01
N SER A 298 8.27 3.70 12.14
CA SER A 298 9.56 3.02 12.04
C SER A 298 10.43 3.18 13.29
N ASP A 299 10.07 4.13 14.17
CA ASP A 299 10.72 4.37 15.46
C ASP A 299 10.19 3.44 16.56
N ASP A 300 9.15 2.61 16.30
CA ASP A 300 8.66 1.63 17.25
C ASP A 300 9.75 0.59 17.57
N THR A 301 10.09 0.48 18.84
CA THR A 301 11.16 -0.39 19.33
C THR A 301 10.72 -1.83 19.60
N SER A 302 9.45 -2.17 19.36
CA SER A 302 8.97 -3.54 19.53
C SER A 302 9.73 -4.52 18.65
N GLU A 303 9.99 -5.71 19.16
CA GLU A 303 10.77 -6.74 18.45
C GLU A 303 10.10 -7.10 17.10
N LYS A 304 8.77 -7.16 17.07
CA LYS A 304 8.01 -7.49 15.86
C LYS A 304 8.24 -6.46 14.75
N VAL A 305 8.10 -5.17 15.08
CA VAL A 305 8.33 -4.06 14.12
C VAL A 305 9.78 -4.05 13.64
N GLN A 306 10.74 -4.17 14.56
CA GLN A 306 12.16 -4.12 14.20
C GLN A 306 12.60 -5.34 13.38
N ASN A 307 12.04 -6.53 13.62
CA ASN A 307 12.30 -7.71 12.80
C ASN A 307 11.75 -7.55 11.38
N PHE A 308 10.53 -7.03 11.23
CA PHE A 308 9.96 -6.71 9.91
C PHE A 308 10.82 -5.69 9.16
N ILE A 309 11.18 -4.57 9.79
CA ILE A 309 12.03 -3.53 9.19
C ILE A 309 13.38 -4.12 8.74
N LYS A 310 13.98 -4.94 9.58
CA LYS A 310 15.26 -5.59 9.29
C LYS A 310 15.15 -6.54 8.09
N ALA A 311 14.11 -7.37 8.06
CA ALA A 311 13.87 -8.32 6.96
C ALA A 311 13.59 -7.59 5.64
N TYR A 312 12.76 -6.54 5.69
CA TYR A 312 12.45 -5.72 4.52
C TYR A 312 13.71 -5.02 3.97
N LYS A 313 14.48 -4.36 4.83
CA LYS A 313 15.75 -3.71 4.45
C LYS A 313 16.76 -4.69 3.86
N ALA A 314 16.84 -5.89 4.40
CA ALA A 314 17.76 -6.92 3.89
C ALA A 314 17.41 -7.38 2.48
N LYS A 315 16.11 -7.38 2.14
CA LYS A 315 15.61 -7.85 0.83
C LYS A 315 15.53 -6.73 -0.22
N TYR A 316 15.37 -5.47 0.21
CA TYR A 316 15.08 -4.33 -0.68
C TYR A 316 16.09 -3.18 -0.51
N ASP A 317 17.38 -3.47 -0.69
CA ASP A 317 18.49 -2.50 -0.80
C ASP A 317 18.53 -1.45 0.32
N GLY A 318 18.18 -1.84 1.55
CA GLY A 318 18.23 -0.97 2.72
C GLY A 318 17.05 0.00 2.84
N LYS A 319 16.04 -0.08 1.96
CA LYS A 319 14.84 0.77 2.02
C LYS A 319 14.07 0.51 3.31
N THR A 320 13.66 1.57 3.98
CA THR A 320 12.74 1.49 5.13
C THR A 320 11.32 1.25 4.62
N PRO A 321 10.57 0.26 5.14
CA PRO A 321 9.17 0.09 4.75
C PRO A 321 8.33 1.25 5.30
N ASN A 322 7.42 1.77 4.49
CA ASN A 322 6.37 2.69 4.91
C ASN A 322 5.22 1.93 5.60
N ALA A 323 4.22 2.63 6.11
CA ALA A 323 3.08 2.01 6.79
C ALA A 323 2.22 1.15 5.86
N LEU A 324 2.15 1.50 4.58
CA LEU A 324 1.39 0.73 3.60
C LEU A 324 2.03 -0.66 3.37
N ALA A 325 3.37 -0.71 3.35
CA ALA A 325 4.11 -1.97 3.33
C ALA A 325 3.84 -2.81 4.60
N ALA A 326 3.84 -2.18 5.78
CA ALA A 326 3.56 -2.87 7.04
C ALA A 326 2.14 -3.46 7.07
N LEU A 327 1.13 -2.71 6.63
CA LEU A 327 -0.25 -3.18 6.49
C LEU A 327 -0.38 -4.33 5.49
N ALA A 328 0.34 -4.27 4.37
CA ALA A 328 0.32 -5.32 3.35
C ALA A 328 0.99 -6.62 3.83
N TYR A 329 2.05 -6.49 4.62
CA TYR A 329 2.68 -7.61 5.31
C TYR A 329 1.68 -8.28 6.27
N ASP A 330 1.03 -7.50 7.15
CA ASP A 330 0.01 -8.00 8.07
C ASP A 330 -1.16 -8.64 7.31
N SER A 331 -1.65 -8.01 6.24
CA SER A 331 -2.73 -8.53 5.40
C SER A 331 -2.42 -9.90 4.83
N THR A 332 -1.17 -10.14 4.44
CA THR A 332 -0.73 -11.43 3.91
C THR A 332 -0.79 -12.53 4.96
N TYR A 333 -0.37 -12.22 6.18
CA TYR A 333 -0.48 -13.14 7.32
C TYR A 333 -1.93 -13.35 7.78
N MET A 334 -2.78 -12.31 7.70
CA MET A 334 -4.23 -12.46 7.95
C MET A 334 -4.88 -13.43 6.95
N VAL A 335 -4.53 -13.35 5.66
CA VAL A 335 -4.99 -14.33 4.65
C VAL A 335 -4.48 -15.73 4.97
N LYS A 336 -3.21 -15.87 5.38
CA LYS A 336 -2.65 -17.14 5.84
C LYS A 336 -3.47 -17.73 7.00
N GLU A 337 -3.71 -16.95 8.05
CA GLU A 337 -4.48 -17.41 9.22
C GLU A 337 -5.92 -17.76 8.86
N ALA A 338 -6.56 -17.00 7.96
CA ALA A 338 -7.90 -17.31 7.47
C ALA A 338 -7.96 -18.66 6.76
N LEU A 339 -6.97 -18.96 5.90
CA LEU A 339 -6.84 -20.24 5.21
C LEU A 339 -6.62 -21.40 6.18
N GLU A 340 -5.73 -21.23 7.15
CA GLU A 340 -5.45 -22.25 8.18
C GLU A 340 -6.67 -22.52 9.06
N LYS A 341 -7.37 -21.48 9.52
CA LYS A 341 -8.58 -21.58 10.31
C LYS A 341 -9.76 -22.19 9.52
N ALA A 342 -9.85 -21.88 8.21
CA ALA A 342 -10.84 -22.48 7.33
C ALA A 342 -10.57 -23.98 7.08
N GLY A 343 -9.29 -24.39 7.05
CA GLY A 343 -8.88 -25.72 6.63
C GLY A 343 -9.25 -26.05 5.18
N ALA A 344 -9.59 -25.04 4.39
CA ALA A 344 -10.13 -25.13 3.03
C ALA A 344 -9.75 -23.90 2.20
N THR A 345 -9.97 -23.98 0.90
CA THR A 345 -9.66 -22.89 -0.05
C THR A 345 -10.90 -22.38 -0.80
N ASP A 346 -12.10 -22.77 -0.40
CA ASP A 346 -13.34 -22.22 -0.96
C ASP A 346 -13.69 -20.86 -0.31
N ASP A 347 -14.33 -20.01 -1.10
CA ASP A 347 -14.61 -18.61 -0.74
C ASP A 347 -15.41 -18.49 0.57
N ALA A 348 -16.46 -19.29 0.74
CA ALA A 348 -17.34 -19.19 1.91
C ALA A 348 -16.62 -19.55 3.22
N SER A 349 -15.77 -20.58 3.19
CA SER A 349 -14.99 -21.01 4.36
C SER A 349 -13.94 -19.97 4.75
N ILE A 350 -13.25 -19.37 3.76
CA ILE A 350 -12.22 -18.35 4.01
C ILE A 350 -12.86 -17.06 4.54
N VAL A 351 -13.94 -16.58 3.93
CA VAL A 351 -14.68 -15.39 4.38
C VAL A 351 -15.20 -15.58 5.82
N LYS A 352 -15.76 -16.75 6.12
CA LYS A 352 -16.20 -17.08 7.48
C LYS A 352 -15.04 -17.07 8.48
N ALA A 353 -13.88 -17.58 8.10
CA ALA A 353 -12.70 -17.61 8.95
C ALA A 353 -12.12 -16.23 9.21
N MET A 354 -12.19 -15.30 8.21
CA MET A 354 -11.77 -13.92 8.33
C MET A 354 -12.71 -13.09 9.20
N THR A 355 -14.02 -13.38 9.20
CA THR A 355 -15.02 -12.63 9.97
C THR A 355 -14.73 -12.66 11.46
N GLY A 356 -14.62 -11.46 12.07
CA GLY A 356 -14.31 -11.31 13.50
C GLY A 356 -12.90 -11.76 13.86
N MET A 357 -11.97 -11.81 12.91
CA MET A 357 -10.57 -12.15 13.16
C MET A 357 -9.91 -11.07 14.03
N THR A 358 -9.06 -11.52 14.93
CA THR A 358 -8.10 -10.68 15.65
C THR A 358 -6.71 -11.15 15.28
N TYR A 359 -5.86 -10.23 14.84
CA TYR A 359 -4.48 -10.50 14.41
C TYR A 359 -3.51 -9.52 15.07
N GLU A 360 -2.48 -10.04 15.71
CA GLU A 360 -1.40 -9.25 16.33
C GLU A 360 -0.31 -8.98 15.27
N GLY A 361 -0.44 -7.87 14.55
CA GLY A 361 0.41 -7.49 13.43
C GLY A 361 1.61 -6.62 13.80
N VAL A 362 2.35 -6.23 12.76
CA VAL A 362 3.39 -5.20 12.80
C VAL A 362 2.76 -3.83 13.03
N THR A 363 1.54 -3.63 12.49
CA THR A 363 0.77 -2.40 12.67
C THR A 363 -0.11 -2.41 13.92
N GLY A 364 0.20 -3.26 14.90
CA GLY A 364 -0.54 -3.43 16.14
C GLY A 364 -1.64 -4.47 16.05
N ASN A 365 -2.57 -4.42 17.01
CA ASN A 365 -3.69 -5.36 17.07
C ASN A 365 -4.76 -4.99 16.04
N ILE A 366 -5.02 -5.88 15.10
CA ILE A 366 -6.06 -5.75 14.08
C ILE A 366 -7.25 -6.63 14.51
N ALA A 367 -8.22 -6.04 15.20
CA ALA A 367 -9.43 -6.72 15.63
C ALA A 367 -10.62 -6.25 14.76
N LEU A 368 -11.08 -7.12 13.87
CA LEU A 368 -12.17 -6.82 12.94
C LEU A 368 -13.52 -6.80 13.70
N ASP A 369 -14.23 -5.67 13.59
CA ASP A 369 -15.57 -5.50 14.12
C ASP A 369 -16.65 -6.16 13.24
N GLU A 370 -17.93 -5.96 13.59
CA GLU A 370 -19.07 -6.48 12.83
C GLU A 370 -19.15 -5.91 11.40
N ASN A 371 -18.53 -4.74 11.16
CA ASN A 371 -18.45 -4.09 9.86
C ASN A 371 -17.15 -4.44 9.11
N ARG A 372 -16.33 -5.34 9.68
CA ARG A 372 -15.04 -5.81 9.12
C ARG A 372 -13.98 -4.72 9.06
N ASN A 373 -14.08 -3.73 9.95
CA ASN A 373 -13.11 -2.66 10.15
C ASN A 373 -12.31 -2.91 11.44
N PRO A 374 -10.99 -2.72 11.43
CA PRO A 374 -10.21 -2.80 12.66
C PRO A 374 -10.40 -1.56 13.52
N LYS A 375 -10.42 -1.77 14.84
CA LYS A 375 -10.26 -0.70 15.82
C LYS A 375 -8.83 -0.71 16.32
N LYS A 376 -8.09 0.36 16.08
CA LYS A 376 -6.70 0.49 16.52
C LYS A 376 -6.32 1.97 16.65
N GLY A 377 -5.37 2.27 17.54
CA GLY A 377 -4.81 3.61 17.67
C GLY A 377 -4.01 4.01 16.41
N ALA A 378 -3.82 5.30 16.22
CA ALA A 378 -2.97 5.83 15.18
C ALA A 378 -1.73 6.51 15.75
N ALA A 379 -0.60 6.30 15.09
CA ALA A 379 0.61 7.07 15.32
C ALA A 379 0.47 8.45 14.66
N ILE A 380 0.82 9.51 15.36
CA ILE A 380 1.03 10.81 14.74
C ILE A 380 2.52 10.95 14.43
N ILE A 381 2.78 11.19 13.17
CA ILE A 381 4.13 11.42 12.65
C ILE A 381 4.32 12.92 12.41
N GLU A 382 5.42 13.46 12.91
CA GLU A 382 5.90 14.81 12.62
C GLU A 382 7.01 14.74 11.57
N ILE A 383 6.98 15.64 10.60
CA ILE A 383 8.11 15.82 9.68
C ILE A 383 8.98 16.95 10.21
N LYS A 384 10.23 16.62 10.48
CA LYS A 384 11.21 17.55 11.04
C LYS A 384 12.59 17.30 10.42
N ASP A 385 13.17 18.36 9.87
CA ASP A 385 14.51 18.32 9.28
C ASP A 385 14.67 17.18 8.24
N GLY A 386 13.63 16.96 7.41
CA GLY A 386 13.60 15.92 6.39
C GLY A 386 13.53 14.48 6.94
N LYS A 387 12.96 14.30 8.14
CA LYS A 387 12.79 12.99 8.76
C LYS A 387 11.39 12.82 9.31
N TYR A 388 10.87 11.61 9.20
CA TYR A 388 9.69 11.18 9.96
C TYR A 388 10.10 10.95 11.42
N THR A 389 9.34 11.51 12.32
CA THR A 389 9.58 11.41 13.78
C THR A 389 8.26 11.06 14.44
N TRP A 390 8.24 10.03 15.27
CA TRP A 390 7.07 9.73 16.08
C TRP A 390 6.81 10.88 17.05
N ASN A 391 5.60 11.44 16.99
CA ASN A 391 5.19 12.53 17.88
C ASN A 391 4.36 12.03 19.07
N SER A 392 3.28 11.28 18.78
CA SER A 392 2.37 10.76 19.80
C SER A 392 1.53 9.61 19.22
N THR A 393 0.79 8.93 20.09
CA THR A 393 -0.28 8.02 19.69
C THR A 393 -1.61 8.62 20.14
N VAL A 394 -2.63 8.57 19.29
CA VAL A 394 -4.01 8.97 19.59
C VAL A 394 -4.89 7.72 19.45
N GLU A 395 -5.71 7.46 20.50
CA GLU A 395 -6.67 6.35 20.58
C GLU A 395 -8.10 6.85 20.35
#